data_489bf8b7790a7b921b53e7e13d85fa99
#
_entry.id   489bf8b7790a7b921b53e7e13d85fa99
#
_cell.length_a   1.000
_cell.length_b   1.000
_cell.length_c   1.000
_cell.angle_alpha   90.00
_cell.angle_beta   90.00
_cell.angle_gamma   90.00
#
_symmetry.space_group_name_H-M   'P 1'
#
loop_
_entity.id
_entity.type
_entity.pdbx_description
1 polymer ?
#
loop_
_entity_poly.entity_id
_entity_poly.type
_entity_poly.pdbx_seq_one_letter_code
_entity_poly.pdbx_strand_id
1 'polypeptide(L)'
;MERTILKFLCLNSGSESVSLASRIADVNAKLQTEPGARYAGRTIKRIAVKGAFHGRTERPAVFSDSSRKAYVQHLASFRDEHSLLTVEPYNIDQLRQIFADADKKGWFIEAMFLEPIMGEGDPGRSATPEFYAAARELTRAHGSLFLVDSIQAGLRGHGVLSIVDYPGFEKLDPPDMETYSKALNAGQYPLSVLAVSEHAATLYKKGIYGNTMSSNPRAMDVAVAVLEQITPELRANIKARGQEFLDKLNRLKNELPGLITKVQGTGLLFSCELAPQFKCYGAGSTEEWMRERGVGVIHGGTNSLRFTPHFGITGEEVDLVIDGVRQALLHGPRNSAAESKNTEAVAA
;
A
#
# COMPACT_ATOMS: atom_id res chain seq x y z
N MET A 1 -16.50 -20.59 -11.72
CA MET A 1 -16.20 -19.32 -12.38
C MET A 1 -14.87 -19.50 -13.09
N GLU A 2 -14.84 -19.46 -14.42
CA GLU A 2 -13.56 -19.50 -15.16
C GLU A 2 -12.76 -18.27 -14.73
N ARG A 3 -11.52 -18.51 -14.24
CA ARG A 3 -10.60 -17.39 -13.93
C ARG A 3 -10.28 -16.69 -15.25
N THR A 4 -10.57 -15.39 -15.31
CA THR A 4 -10.23 -14.52 -16.45
C THR A 4 -8.75 -14.70 -16.79
N ILE A 5 -8.44 -14.95 -18.06
CA ILE A 5 -7.04 -15.03 -18.52
C ILE A 5 -6.39 -13.66 -18.31
N LEU A 6 -5.44 -13.59 -17.37
CA LEU A 6 -4.65 -12.40 -17.13
C LEU A 6 -3.46 -12.37 -18.09
N LYS A 7 -3.16 -11.18 -18.60
CA LYS A 7 -1.87 -10.92 -19.27
C LYS A 7 -0.92 -10.27 -18.27
N PHE A 8 0.35 -10.60 -18.36
CA PHE A 8 1.39 -10.13 -17.46
C PHE A 8 2.41 -9.28 -18.19
N LEU A 9 2.73 -8.12 -17.63
CA LEU A 9 3.71 -7.18 -18.15
C LEU A 9 4.82 -7.03 -17.09
N CYS A 10 6.04 -7.49 -17.46
CA CYS A 10 7.20 -7.48 -16.54
C CYS A 10 8.01 -6.20 -16.72
N LEU A 11 8.24 -5.48 -15.62
CA LEU A 11 8.91 -4.20 -15.53
C LEU A 11 9.97 -4.25 -14.42
N ASN A 12 10.66 -3.14 -14.11
CA ASN A 12 11.77 -3.17 -13.16
C ASN A 12 11.43 -2.72 -11.75
N SER A 13 10.38 -1.91 -11.58
CA SER A 13 10.00 -1.40 -10.25
C SER A 13 8.48 -1.27 -10.11
N GLY A 14 8.01 -1.28 -8.84
CA GLY A 14 6.60 -1.04 -8.56
C GLY A 14 6.08 0.27 -9.12
N SER A 15 6.86 1.35 -9.06
CA SER A 15 6.49 2.63 -9.67
C SER A 15 6.34 2.55 -11.19
N GLU A 16 7.09 1.70 -11.88
CA GLU A 16 6.93 1.49 -13.32
C GLU A 16 5.64 0.74 -13.64
N SER A 17 5.31 -0.32 -12.89
CA SER A 17 4.04 -1.04 -13.10
C SER A 17 2.82 -0.17 -12.79
N VAL A 18 2.88 0.65 -11.73
CA VAL A 18 1.84 1.65 -11.44
C VAL A 18 1.79 2.73 -12.53
N SER A 19 2.94 3.16 -13.08
CA SER A 19 2.98 4.11 -14.21
C SER A 19 2.28 3.53 -15.43
N LEU A 20 2.56 2.28 -15.78
CA LEU A 20 1.91 1.61 -16.90
C LEU A 20 0.41 1.43 -16.66
N ALA A 21 0.00 0.98 -15.47
CA ALA A 21 -1.40 0.85 -15.11
C ALA A 21 -2.15 2.19 -15.22
N SER A 22 -1.55 3.27 -14.72
CA SER A 22 -2.14 4.61 -14.82
C SER A 22 -2.18 5.14 -16.26
N ARG A 23 -1.26 4.73 -17.15
CA ARG A 23 -1.34 5.08 -18.59
C ARG A 23 -2.43 4.30 -19.30
N ILE A 24 -2.66 3.03 -18.94
CA ILE A 24 -3.80 2.26 -19.43
C ILE A 24 -5.12 2.93 -19.01
N ALA A 25 -5.19 3.40 -17.75
CA ALA A 25 -6.34 4.14 -17.25
C ALA A 25 -6.54 5.48 -17.97
N ASP A 26 -5.46 6.17 -18.33
CA ASP A 26 -5.49 7.42 -19.09
C ASP A 26 -6.02 7.21 -20.53
N VAL A 27 -5.65 6.10 -21.18
CA VAL A 27 -6.23 5.71 -22.48
C VAL A 27 -7.74 5.51 -22.35
N ASN A 28 -8.19 4.81 -21.28
CA ASN A 28 -9.62 4.67 -21.00
C ASN A 28 -10.29 6.03 -20.78
N ALA A 29 -9.68 6.88 -19.95
CA ALA A 29 -10.22 8.22 -19.67
C ALA A 29 -10.36 9.05 -20.94
N LYS A 30 -9.35 9.03 -21.84
CA LYS A 30 -9.43 9.68 -23.14
C LYS A 30 -10.64 9.18 -23.95
N LEU A 31 -10.80 7.86 -24.09
CA LEU A 31 -11.89 7.25 -24.84
C LEU A 31 -13.26 7.58 -24.24
N GLN A 32 -13.36 7.68 -22.91
CA GLN A 32 -14.61 7.98 -22.22
C GLN A 32 -15.01 9.48 -22.25
N THR A 33 -14.05 10.38 -22.50
CA THR A 33 -14.26 11.83 -22.40
C THR A 33 -14.14 12.57 -23.73
N GLU A 34 -13.80 11.90 -24.83
CA GLU A 34 -13.79 12.48 -26.18
C GLU A 34 -15.18 12.90 -26.67
N PRO A 35 -15.27 13.80 -27.66
CA PRO A 35 -16.53 14.17 -28.24
C PRO A 35 -17.36 12.97 -28.73
N GLY A 36 -18.60 12.87 -28.29
CA GLY A 36 -19.50 11.74 -28.58
C GLY A 36 -19.46 10.58 -27.62
N ALA A 37 -18.49 10.56 -26.69
CA ALA A 37 -18.40 9.53 -25.64
C ALA A 37 -19.39 9.83 -24.49
N ARG A 38 -19.64 8.80 -23.64
CA ARG A 38 -20.57 8.88 -22.49
C ARG A 38 -20.30 10.07 -21.57
N TYR A 39 -19.03 10.39 -21.36
CA TYR A 39 -18.57 11.42 -20.42
C TYR A 39 -17.86 12.58 -21.15
N ALA A 40 -18.25 12.87 -22.40
CA ALA A 40 -17.64 13.92 -23.22
C ALA A 40 -17.43 15.24 -22.47
N GLY A 41 -16.20 15.75 -22.48
CA GLY A 41 -15.83 17.04 -21.89
C GLY A 41 -15.74 17.07 -20.36
N ARG A 42 -15.93 15.97 -19.67
CA ARG A 42 -15.80 15.92 -18.20
C ARG A 42 -14.35 16.07 -17.73
N THR A 43 -14.20 16.71 -16.57
CA THR A 43 -12.91 16.83 -15.89
C THR A 43 -12.49 15.47 -15.30
N ILE A 44 -11.24 15.06 -15.58
CA ILE A 44 -10.71 13.78 -15.09
C ILE A 44 -10.30 13.91 -13.61
N LYS A 45 -10.80 13.00 -12.79
CA LYS A 45 -10.42 12.82 -11.38
C LYS A 45 -9.94 11.40 -11.12
N ARG A 46 -9.28 11.19 -9.99
CA ARG A 46 -8.69 9.93 -9.54
C ARG A 46 -9.10 9.66 -8.11
N ILE A 47 -9.14 8.39 -7.70
CA ILE A 47 -9.43 8.01 -6.31
C ILE A 47 -8.29 7.17 -5.76
N ALA A 48 -7.86 7.49 -4.53
CA ALA A 48 -7.05 6.61 -3.69
C ALA A 48 -7.56 6.64 -2.24
N VAL A 49 -7.19 5.62 -1.47
CA VAL A 49 -7.45 5.63 -0.02
C VAL A 49 -6.55 6.68 0.63
N LYS A 50 -7.07 7.43 1.59
CA LYS A 50 -6.29 8.42 2.34
C LYS A 50 -5.10 7.76 3.04
N GLY A 51 -3.91 8.32 2.86
CA GLY A 51 -2.65 7.75 3.32
C GLY A 51 -2.06 6.67 2.40
N ALA A 52 -2.69 6.33 1.27
CA ALA A 52 -2.16 5.34 0.34
C ALA A 52 -0.82 5.78 -0.29
N PHE A 53 -0.01 4.77 -0.65
CA PHE A 53 1.26 4.96 -1.32
C PHE A 53 1.35 4.08 -2.59
N HIS A 54 1.51 4.72 -3.75
CA HIS A 54 1.53 4.06 -5.04
C HIS A 54 2.80 4.33 -5.87
N GLY A 55 3.83 4.86 -5.25
CA GLY A 55 5.10 5.22 -5.88
C GLY A 55 5.34 6.73 -5.97
N ARG A 56 6.56 7.11 -6.41
CA ARG A 56 7.05 8.51 -6.38
C ARG A 56 7.39 9.07 -7.75
N THR A 57 7.29 8.28 -8.82
CA THR A 57 7.47 8.77 -10.19
C THR A 57 6.20 9.50 -10.64
N GLU A 58 6.26 10.31 -11.71
CA GLU A 58 5.22 11.28 -12.11
C GLU A 58 3.77 10.86 -11.87
N ARG A 59 3.27 9.87 -12.63
CA ARG A 59 1.85 9.46 -12.50
C ARG A 59 1.54 8.73 -11.19
N PRO A 60 2.36 7.78 -10.70
CA PRO A 60 2.19 7.18 -9.38
C PRO A 60 2.13 8.20 -8.24
N ALA A 61 2.94 9.27 -8.30
CA ALA A 61 2.94 10.32 -7.30
C ALA A 61 1.58 11.01 -7.15
N VAL A 62 0.81 11.14 -8.24
CA VAL A 62 -0.53 11.75 -8.20
C VAL A 62 -1.52 10.92 -7.36
N PHE A 63 -1.34 9.60 -7.28
CA PHE A 63 -2.18 8.70 -6.48
C PHE A 63 -1.65 8.50 -5.05
N SER A 64 -0.41 8.94 -4.76
CA SER A 64 0.26 8.71 -3.46
C SER A 64 -0.08 9.82 -2.44
N ASP A 65 -1.20 9.66 -1.74
CA ASP A 65 -1.66 10.63 -0.75
C ASP A 65 -0.70 10.78 0.44
N SER A 66 -0.07 9.67 0.89
CA SER A 66 0.89 9.69 2.02
C SER A 66 2.08 10.63 1.80
N SER A 67 2.48 10.86 0.56
CA SER A 67 3.59 11.74 0.18
C SER A 67 3.15 13.12 -0.31
N ARG A 68 1.84 13.37 -0.46
CA ARG A 68 1.29 14.56 -1.10
C ARG A 68 1.74 15.87 -0.45
N LYS A 69 1.83 15.90 0.87
CA LYS A 69 2.30 17.10 1.59
C LYS A 69 3.69 17.54 1.12
N ALA A 70 4.62 16.58 0.98
CA ALA A 70 5.98 16.86 0.53
C ALA A 70 6.00 17.29 -0.96
N TYR A 71 5.17 16.68 -1.80
CA TYR A 71 5.08 17.06 -3.22
C TYR A 71 4.56 18.47 -3.40
N VAL A 72 3.48 18.86 -2.71
CA VAL A 72 2.94 20.23 -2.75
C VAL A 72 3.96 21.24 -2.23
N GLN A 73 4.73 20.87 -1.22
CA GLN A 73 5.75 21.76 -0.65
C GLN A 73 6.95 21.99 -1.58
N HIS A 74 7.37 20.97 -2.37
CA HIS A 74 8.64 21.00 -3.06
C HIS A 74 8.55 20.96 -4.58
N LEU A 75 7.43 20.53 -5.18
CA LEU A 75 7.31 20.31 -6.62
C LEU A 75 6.34 21.32 -7.26
N ALA A 76 6.84 22.07 -8.24
CA ALA A 76 6.01 23.03 -8.99
C ALA A 76 4.84 22.34 -9.73
N SER A 77 5.02 21.09 -10.18
CA SER A 77 3.99 20.30 -10.87
C SER A 77 2.80 19.92 -9.96
N PHE A 78 2.95 20.03 -8.63
CA PHE A 78 1.88 19.76 -7.67
C PHE A 78 1.17 21.01 -7.15
N ARG A 79 1.55 22.20 -7.61
CA ARG A 79 0.95 23.47 -7.17
C ARG A 79 -0.54 23.51 -7.45
N ASP A 80 -0.95 23.11 -8.66
CA ASP A 80 -2.34 23.11 -9.15
C ASP A 80 -2.87 21.68 -9.37
N GLU A 81 -2.26 20.69 -8.77
CA GLU A 81 -2.69 19.28 -8.88
C GLU A 81 -3.86 19.01 -7.93
N HIS A 82 -5.07 19.00 -8.46
CA HIS A 82 -6.33 18.79 -7.74
C HIS A 82 -7.15 17.61 -8.29
N SER A 83 -6.50 16.69 -9.03
CA SER A 83 -7.21 15.57 -9.64
C SER A 83 -7.47 14.41 -8.67
N LEU A 84 -6.66 14.29 -7.57
CA LEU A 84 -6.84 13.23 -6.60
C LEU A 84 -7.98 13.54 -5.63
N LEU A 85 -8.91 12.59 -5.50
CA LEU A 85 -9.94 12.52 -4.48
C LEU A 85 -9.54 11.39 -3.51
N THR A 86 -9.57 11.65 -2.20
CA THR A 86 -9.26 10.64 -1.20
C THR A 86 -10.52 10.15 -0.51
N VAL A 87 -10.57 8.86 -0.22
CA VAL A 87 -11.58 8.23 0.63
C VAL A 87 -10.94 7.80 1.94
N GLU A 88 -11.58 8.10 3.07
CA GLU A 88 -11.12 7.61 4.38
C GLU A 88 -11.03 6.09 4.36
N PRO A 89 -10.02 5.49 5.04
CA PRO A 89 -9.78 4.07 4.94
C PRO A 89 -11.04 3.23 5.16
N TYR A 90 -11.49 2.63 4.06
CA TYR A 90 -12.58 1.68 3.93
C TYR A 90 -13.97 2.24 4.27
N ASN A 91 -14.17 3.56 4.12
CA ASN A 91 -15.47 4.21 4.26
C ASN A 91 -16.30 4.07 2.95
N ILE A 92 -17.22 3.10 2.92
CA ILE A 92 -18.05 2.77 1.76
C ILE A 92 -18.99 3.92 1.42
N ASP A 93 -19.59 4.57 2.41
CA ASP A 93 -20.56 5.64 2.17
C ASP A 93 -19.89 6.87 1.55
N GLN A 94 -18.69 7.21 2.02
CA GLN A 94 -17.89 8.28 1.41
C GLN A 94 -17.50 7.90 -0.03
N LEU A 95 -17.14 6.64 -0.30
CA LEU A 95 -16.82 6.18 -1.66
C LEU A 95 -18.03 6.33 -2.58
N ARG A 96 -19.21 5.89 -2.16
CA ARG A 96 -20.47 6.08 -2.91
C ARG A 96 -20.76 7.54 -3.16
N GLN A 97 -20.55 8.39 -2.13
CA GLN A 97 -20.76 9.84 -2.29
C GLN A 97 -19.81 10.47 -3.32
N ILE A 98 -18.55 10.05 -3.38
CA ILE A 98 -17.58 10.53 -4.37
C ILE A 98 -18.08 10.22 -5.80
N PHE A 99 -18.57 9.00 -6.07
CA PHE A 99 -19.11 8.65 -7.40
C PHE A 99 -20.41 9.39 -7.71
N ALA A 100 -21.31 9.57 -6.74
CA ALA A 100 -22.51 10.36 -6.91
C ALA A 100 -22.21 11.85 -7.19
N ASP A 101 -21.20 12.40 -6.53
CA ASP A 101 -20.72 13.76 -6.75
C ASP A 101 -20.04 13.91 -8.11
N ALA A 102 -19.36 12.89 -8.61
CA ALA A 102 -18.71 12.91 -9.93
C ALA A 102 -19.72 13.21 -11.03
N ASP A 103 -20.90 12.61 -10.99
CA ASP A 103 -21.97 12.87 -11.96
C ASP A 103 -22.51 14.31 -11.87
N LYS A 104 -22.73 14.80 -10.65
CA LYS A 104 -23.25 16.17 -10.41
C LYS A 104 -22.26 17.26 -10.80
N LYS A 105 -20.95 17.01 -10.58
CA LYS A 105 -19.87 17.99 -10.78
C LYS A 105 -19.23 17.91 -12.18
N GLY A 106 -19.72 17.03 -13.04
CA GLY A 106 -19.16 16.84 -14.38
C GLY A 106 -17.76 16.24 -14.34
N TRP A 107 -17.49 15.31 -13.44
CA TRP A 107 -16.23 14.60 -13.35
C TRP A 107 -16.33 13.20 -13.97
N PHE A 108 -15.23 12.73 -14.52
CA PHE A 108 -14.98 11.34 -14.85
C PHE A 108 -13.89 10.80 -13.93
N ILE A 109 -14.17 9.71 -13.24
CA ILE A 109 -13.18 9.03 -12.41
C ILE A 109 -12.36 8.11 -13.30
N GLU A 110 -11.11 8.48 -13.57
CA GLU A 110 -10.19 7.72 -14.43
C GLU A 110 -9.95 6.31 -13.87
N ALA A 111 -9.57 6.26 -12.60
CA ALA A 111 -9.29 5.03 -11.89
C ALA A 111 -9.38 5.20 -10.37
N MET A 112 -9.59 4.07 -9.69
CA MET A 112 -9.37 3.94 -8.26
C MET A 112 -8.21 2.99 -7.99
N PHE A 113 -7.29 3.40 -7.09
CA PHE A 113 -6.16 2.60 -6.64
C PHE A 113 -6.34 2.21 -5.17
N LEU A 114 -6.05 0.95 -4.86
CA LEU A 114 -6.23 0.34 -3.54
C LEU A 114 -5.04 -0.53 -3.18
N GLU A 115 -4.47 -0.33 -1.98
CA GLU A 115 -3.56 -1.31 -1.37
C GLU A 115 -4.39 -2.36 -0.61
N PRO A 116 -4.16 -3.68 -0.78
CA PRO A 116 -4.83 -4.71 0.03
C PRO A 116 -4.53 -4.57 1.52
N ILE A 117 -3.30 -4.20 1.84
CA ILE A 117 -2.83 -3.84 3.17
C ILE A 117 -2.00 -2.59 3.00
N MET A 118 -2.35 -1.52 3.68
CA MET A 118 -1.64 -0.25 3.57
C MET A 118 -0.20 -0.38 4.06
N GLY A 119 0.73 0.13 3.26
CA GLY A 119 2.16 0.04 3.54
C GLY A 119 2.76 1.26 4.23
N GLU A 120 2.26 2.48 3.93
CA GLU A 120 2.90 3.73 4.34
C GLU A 120 2.06 4.56 5.32
N GLY A 121 0.93 5.09 4.91
CA GLY A 121 0.21 6.10 5.70
C GLY A 121 -0.54 5.54 6.91
N ASP A 122 -0.94 4.27 6.87
CA ASP A 122 -1.55 3.56 8.01
C ASP A 122 -1.10 2.08 7.95
N PRO A 123 0.20 1.82 8.20
CA PRO A 123 0.82 0.55 7.86
C PRO A 123 0.21 -0.64 8.61
N GLY A 124 -0.09 -1.70 7.88
CA GLY A 124 -0.71 -2.92 8.40
C GLY A 124 -2.23 -2.93 8.35
N ARG A 125 -2.89 -1.82 8.00
CA ARG A 125 -4.35 -1.77 7.88
C ARG A 125 -4.83 -2.45 6.61
N SER A 126 -5.64 -3.51 6.77
CA SER A 126 -6.18 -4.30 5.65
C SER A 126 -7.46 -3.70 5.08
N ALA A 127 -7.63 -3.83 3.78
CA ALA A 127 -8.92 -3.63 3.12
C ALA A 127 -9.93 -4.68 3.60
N THR A 128 -11.22 -4.31 3.61
CA THR A 128 -12.29 -5.25 3.89
C THR A 128 -12.92 -5.78 2.61
N PRO A 129 -13.45 -7.03 2.59
CA PRO A 129 -14.15 -7.56 1.43
C PRO A 129 -15.30 -6.67 0.96
N GLU A 130 -16.03 -6.06 1.90
CA GLU A 130 -17.19 -5.18 1.62
C GLU A 130 -16.75 -3.90 0.91
N PHE A 131 -15.66 -3.27 1.38
CA PHE A 131 -15.12 -2.07 0.72
C PHE A 131 -14.60 -2.39 -0.68
N TYR A 132 -13.87 -3.49 -0.83
CA TYR A 132 -13.39 -3.95 -2.14
C TYR A 132 -14.56 -4.21 -3.10
N ALA A 133 -15.60 -4.93 -2.66
CA ALA A 133 -16.78 -5.22 -3.47
C ALA A 133 -17.48 -3.93 -3.92
N ALA A 134 -17.68 -2.97 -3.00
CA ALA A 134 -18.25 -1.67 -3.33
C ALA A 134 -17.37 -0.87 -4.31
N ALA A 135 -16.06 -0.87 -4.12
CA ALA A 135 -15.12 -0.21 -5.03
C ALA A 135 -15.18 -0.83 -6.43
N ARG A 136 -15.21 -2.17 -6.51
CA ARG A 136 -15.31 -2.89 -7.78
C ARG A 136 -16.62 -2.63 -8.51
N GLU A 137 -17.75 -2.64 -7.80
CA GLU A 137 -19.08 -2.32 -8.34
C GLU A 137 -19.12 -0.89 -8.89
N LEU A 138 -18.73 0.09 -8.08
CA LEU A 138 -18.79 1.50 -8.44
C LEU A 138 -17.88 1.85 -9.63
N THR A 139 -16.64 1.35 -9.62
CA THR A 139 -15.72 1.57 -10.74
C THR A 139 -16.25 0.97 -12.03
N ARG A 140 -16.76 -0.26 -11.99
CA ARG A 140 -17.35 -0.94 -13.15
C ARG A 140 -18.56 -0.16 -13.70
N ALA A 141 -19.50 0.24 -12.84
CA ALA A 141 -20.70 0.98 -13.23
C ALA A 141 -20.37 2.35 -13.85
N HIS A 142 -19.33 3.01 -13.35
CA HIS A 142 -18.87 4.30 -13.86
C HIS A 142 -18.02 4.18 -15.15
N GLY A 143 -17.47 2.99 -15.45
CA GLY A 143 -16.53 2.79 -16.57
C GLY A 143 -15.10 3.22 -16.21
N SER A 144 -14.81 3.34 -14.94
CA SER A 144 -13.47 3.57 -14.37
C SER A 144 -12.67 2.25 -14.32
N LEU A 145 -11.33 2.33 -14.26
CA LEU A 145 -10.52 1.16 -13.99
C LEU A 145 -10.22 1.04 -12.49
N PHE A 146 -10.08 -0.20 -12.03
CA PHE A 146 -9.74 -0.53 -10.66
C PHE A 146 -8.38 -1.24 -10.62
N LEU A 147 -7.39 -0.61 -9.98
CA LEU A 147 -6.07 -1.18 -9.71
C LEU A 147 -5.95 -1.57 -8.25
N VAL A 148 -5.50 -2.80 -8.02
CA VAL A 148 -5.01 -3.25 -6.72
C VAL A 148 -3.49 -3.21 -6.72
N ASP A 149 -2.93 -2.51 -5.75
CA ASP A 149 -1.49 -2.36 -5.57
C ASP A 149 -1.00 -3.30 -4.46
N SER A 150 -0.61 -4.51 -4.88
CA SER A 150 -0.09 -5.56 -4.00
C SER A 150 1.45 -5.52 -3.86
N ILE A 151 2.10 -4.42 -4.20
CA ILE A 151 3.57 -4.29 -4.18
C ILE A 151 4.12 -4.53 -2.76
N GLN A 152 3.49 -3.99 -1.74
CA GLN A 152 3.92 -4.20 -0.34
C GLN A 152 3.26 -5.42 0.30
N ALA A 153 1.99 -5.64 0.00
CA ALA A 153 1.16 -6.66 0.63
C ALA A 153 1.35 -8.07 0.04
N GLY A 154 1.69 -8.17 -1.24
CA GLY A 154 1.83 -9.44 -1.94
C GLY A 154 2.81 -10.40 -1.26
N LEU A 155 2.42 -11.66 -1.09
CA LEU A 155 3.05 -12.72 -0.30
C LEU A 155 3.10 -12.43 1.19
N ARG A 156 3.38 -11.20 1.59
CA ARG A 156 3.63 -10.79 2.98
C ARG A 156 2.39 -10.85 3.86
N GLY A 157 1.23 -10.51 3.31
CA GLY A 157 -0.03 -10.50 4.08
C GLY A 157 -0.55 -11.89 4.42
N HIS A 158 -0.73 -12.73 3.42
CA HIS A 158 -1.35 -14.05 3.57
C HIS A 158 -0.55 -15.19 2.91
N GLY A 159 0.66 -14.94 2.44
CA GLY A 159 1.46 -15.91 1.69
C GLY A 159 0.97 -16.12 0.25
N VAL A 160 0.10 -15.25 -0.25
CA VAL A 160 -0.43 -15.26 -1.62
C VAL A 160 -0.22 -13.91 -2.29
N LEU A 161 -0.21 -13.88 -3.62
CA LEU A 161 0.06 -12.64 -4.37
C LEU A 161 -1.18 -11.76 -4.48
N SER A 162 -2.27 -12.33 -4.97
CA SER A 162 -3.47 -11.58 -5.34
C SER A 162 -4.42 -11.38 -4.17
N ILE A 163 -5.09 -10.22 -4.14
CA ILE A 163 -6.12 -9.90 -3.16
C ILE A 163 -7.30 -10.89 -3.22
N VAL A 164 -7.63 -11.40 -4.41
CA VAL A 164 -8.74 -12.36 -4.56
C VAL A 164 -8.44 -13.76 -4.00
N ASP A 165 -7.20 -14.01 -3.58
CA ASP A 165 -6.81 -15.21 -2.84
C ASP A 165 -6.78 -14.96 -1.31
N TYR A 166 -7.14 -13.75 -0.84
CA TYR A 166 -7.23 -13.43 0.58
C TYR A 166 -8.51 -14.01 1.20
N PRO A 167 -8.49 -14.39 2.49
CA PRO A 167 -9.69 -14.86 3.19
C PRO A 167 -10.85 -13.86 3.08
N GLY A 168 -11.99 -14.32 2.58
CA GLY A 168 -13.20 -13.52 2.37
C GLY A 168 -13.29 -12.81 1.02
N PHE A 169 -12.23 -12.84 0.19
CA PHE A 169 -12.22 -12.22 -1.15
C PHE A 169 -12.39 -13.24 -2.28
N GLU A 170 -12.36 -14.53 -2.01
CA GLU A 170 -12.25 -15.61 -3.01
C GLU A 170 -13.43 -15.66 -3.99
N LYS A 171 -14.56 -15.08 -3.62
CA LYS A 171 -15.78 -15.03 -4.45
C LYS A 171 -16.01 -13.66 -5.09
N LEU A 172 -15.14 -12.70 -4.82
CA LEU A 172 -15.28 -11.34 -5.37
C LEU A 172 -14.68 -11.27 -6.77
N ASP A 173 -15.21 -10.35 -7.57
CA ASP A 173 -14.71 -10.09 -8.91
C ASP A 173 -13.26 -9.55 -8.85
N PRO A 174 -12.34 -10.06 -9.69
CA PRO A 174 -10.97 -9.56 -9.73
C PRO A 174 -10.91 -8.09 -10.18
N PRO A 175 -9.85 -7.37 -9.81
CA PRO A 175 -9.63 -6.00 -10.30
C PRO A 175 -9.34 -6.01 -11.82
N ASP A 176 -9.40 -4.85 -12.45
CA ASP A 176 -8.99 -4.71 -13.86
C ASP A 176 -7.47 -4.88 -14.00
N MET A 177 -6.74 -4.46 -12.97
CA MET A 177 -5.28 -4.55 -12.92
C MET A 177 -4.84 -4.86 -11.49
N GLU A 178 -3.76 -5.64 -11.34
CA GLU A 178 -3.09 -5.83 -10.07
C GLU A 178 -1.58 -5.82 -10.26
N THR A 179 -0.83 -5.16 -9.37
CA THR A 179 0.62 -5.02 -9.51
C THR A 179 1.38 -5.63 -8.33
N TYR A 180 2.52 -6.26 -8.64
CA TYR A 180 3.39 -6.97 -7.71
C TYR A 180 4.84 -6.52 -7.87
N SER A 181 5.61 -6.51 -6.78
CA SER A 181 7.05 -6.24 -6.76
C SER A 181 7.63 -6.67 -5.40
N LYS A 182 8.70 -6.07 -4.95
CA LYS A 182 9.33 -6.27 -3.61
C LYS A 182 9.53 -7.76 -3.28
N ALA A 183 8.66 -8.38 -2.50
CA ALA A 183 8.79 -9.77 -2.08
C ALA A 183 8.83 -10.77 -3.24
N LEU A 184 8.27 -10.41 -4.40
CA LEU A 184 8.21 -11.27 -5.59
C LEU A 184 9.59 -11.77 -6.05
N ASN A 185 10.64 -11.00 -5.85
CA ASN A 185 12.01 -11.40 -6.21
C ASN A 185 12.98 -11.42 -5.02
N ALA A 186 12.47 -11.44 -3.79
CA ALA A 186 13.25 -11.42 -2.57
C ALA A 186 14.31 -10.30 -2.51
N GLY A 187 14.12 -9.19 -3.24
CA GLY A 187 15.05 -8.08 -3.30
C GLY A 187 16.34 -8.32 -4.09
N GLN A 188 16.43 -9.41 -4.85
CA GLN A 188 17.65 -9.81 -5.56
C GLN A 188 17.85 -9.05 -6.87
N TYR A 189 16.76 -8.84 -7.63
CA TYR A 189 16.80 -8.08 -8.89
C TYR A 189 15.63 -7.10 -8.98
N PRO A 190 15.82 -5.97 -9.67
CA PRO A 190 14.69 -5.10 -10.01
C PRO A 190 13.64 -5.85 -10.81
N LEU A 191 12.42 -5.95 -10.26
CA LEU A 191 11.29 -6.58 -10.92
C LEU A 191 9.98 -6.02 -10.38
N SER A 192 9.05 -5.77 -11.28
CA SER A 192 7.63 -5.67 -10.98
C SER A 192 6.82 -6.35 -12.06
N VAL A 193 5.62 -6.75 -11.74
CA VAL A 193 4.70 -7.40 -12.66
C VAL A 193 3.35 -6.70 -12.57
N LEU A 194 2.81 -6.27 -13.70
CA LEU A 194 1.44 -5.80 -13.84
C LEU A 194 0.61 -6.90 -14.47
N ALA A 195 -0.34 -7.45 -13.73
CA ALA A 195 -1.39 -8.33 -14.23
C ALA A 195 -2.56 -7.47 -14.73
N VAL A 196 -3.05 -7.74 -15.92
CA VAL A 196 -4.16 -6.99 -16.54
C VAL A 196 -5.26 -7.95 -17.01
N SER A 197 -6.52 -7.56 -16.79
CA SER A 197 -7.67 -8.26 -17.34
C SER A 197 -7.71 -8.15 -18.87
N GLU A 198 -8.51 -8.98 -19.53
CA GLU A 198 -8.71 -8.89 -20.99
C GLU A 198 -9.16 -7.48 -21.40
N HIS A 199 -10.10 -6.89 -20.66
CA HIS A 199 -10.57 -5.53 -20.94
C HIS A 199 -9.41 -4.52 -20.83
N ALA A 200 -8.67 -4.50 -19.74
CA ALA A 200 -7.55 -3.58 -19.56
C ALA A 200 -6.44 -3.80 -20.62
N ALA A 201 -6.24 -5.05 -21.05
CA ALA A 201 -5.28 -5.38 -22.11
C ALA A 201 -5.67 -4.78 -23.48
N THR A 202 -6.95 -4.62 -23.79
CA THR A 202 -7.40 -3.95 -25.04
C THR A 202 -7.10 -2.46 -25.06
N LEU A 203 -6.97 -1.85 -23.90
CA LEU A 203 -6.66 -0.44 -23.70
C LEU A 203 -5.17 -0.15 -23.82
N TYR A 204 -4.31 -1.16 -23.69
CA TYR A 204 -2.87 -0.98 -23.91
C TYR A 204 -2.59 -0.64 -25.37
N LYS A 205 -1.87 0.45 -25.60
CA LYS A 205 -1.44 0.88 -26.93
C LYS A 205 0.07 0.86 -27.04
N LYS A 206 0.60 0.29 -28.13
CA LYS A 206 2.04 0.27 -28.38
C LYS A 206 2.59 1.71 -28.34
N GLY A 207 3.67 1.92 -27.59
CA GLY A 207 4.35 3.21 -27.47
C GLY A 207 3.85 4.12 -26.34
N ILE A 208 2.80 3.76 -25.61
CA ILE A 208 2.36 4.58 -24.45
C ILE A 208 3.28 4.43 -23.22
N TYR A 209 4.05 3.35 -23.17
CA TYR A 209 5.05 3.10 -22.13
C TYR A 209 6.18 2.25 -22.71
N GLY A 210 7.39 2.46 -22.25
CA GLY A 210 8.55 1.63 -22.59
C GLY A 210 9.72 1.89 -21.67
N ASN A 211 10.48 0.82 -21.40
CA ASN A 211 11.77 0.86 -20.73
C ASN A 211 12.64 -0.23 -21.32
N THR A 212 13.85 0.13 -21.75
CA THR A 212 14.80 -0.77 -22.40
C THR A 212 15.13 -2.02 -21.58
N MET A 213 15.17 -1.89 -20.25
CA MET A 213 15.57 -2.96 -19.33
C MET A 213 14.39 -3.80 -18.79
N SER A 214 13.17 -3.58 -19.29
CA SER A 214 12.01 -4.37 -18.89
C SER A 214 12.14 -5.82 -19.40
N SER A 215 11.39 -6.73 -18.76
CA SER A 215 11.39 -8.19 -19.08
C SER A 215 12.78 -8.83 -18.99
N ASN A 216 13.58 -8.44 -17.99
CA ASN A 216 14.90 -9.03 -17.76
C ASN A 216 14.74 -10.52 -17.37
N PRO A 217 15.28 -11.47 -18.17
CA PRO A 217 15.10 -12.90 -17.93
C PRO A 217 15.68 -13.35 -16.58
N ARG A 218 16.81 -12.78 -16.14
CA ARG A 218 17.40 -13.11 -14.82
C ARG A 218 16.49 -12.72 -13.67
N ALA A 219 15.83 -11.58 -13.77
CA ALA A 219 14.86 -11.17 -12.74
C ALA A 219 13.64 -12.09 -12.71
N MET A 220 13.19 -12.57 -13.88
CA MET A 220 12.08 -13.53 -13.99
C MET A 220 12.46 -14.90 -13.43
N ASP A 221 13.66 -15.40 -13.73
CA ASP A 221 14.17 -16.68 -13.18
C ASP A 221 14.23 -16.62 -11.64
N VAL A 222 14.72 -15.51 -11.08
CA VAL A 222 14.72 -15.31 -9.62
C VAL A 222 13.29 -15.29 -9.06
N ALA A 223 12.36 -14.64 -9.73
CA ALA A 223 10.96 -14.64 -9.30
C ALA A 223 10.33 -16.05 -9.32
N VAL A 224 10.63 -16.85 -10.32
CA VAL A 224 10.20 -18.25 -10.37
C VAL A 224 10.76 -19.02 -9.18
N ALA A 225 12.07 -18.92 -8.93
CA ALA A 225 12.71 -19.58 -7.80
C ALA A 225 12.13 -19.14 -6.44
N VAL A 226 11.78 -17.85 -6.29
CA VAL A 226 11.10 -17.33 -5.09
C VAL A 226 9.71 -17.94 -4.94
N LEU A 227 8.91 -17.96 -6.02
CA LEU A 227 7.55 -18.49 -5.98
C LEU A 227 7.51 -19.98 -5.67
N GLU A 228 8.47 -20.76 -6.17
CA GLU A 228 8.61 -22.19 -5.88
C GLU A 228 8.90 -22.44 -4.38
N GLN A 229 9.53 -21.50 -3.69
CA GLN A 229 9.80 -21.59 -2.25
C GLN A 229 8.62 -21.14 -1.37
N ILE A 230 7.57 -20.56 -1.94
CA ILE A 230 6.36 -20.19 -1.18
C ILE A 230 5.49 -21.44 -0.95
N THR A 231 6.01 -22.35 -0.16
CA THR A 231 5.36 -23.62 0.21
C THR A 231 4.16 -23.39 1.14
N PRO A 232 3.28 -24.38 1.32
CA PRO A 232 2.22 -24.32 2.34
C PRO A 232 2.74 -24.05 3.75
N GLU A 233 3.90 -24.63 4.10
CA GLU A 233 4.56 -24.46 5.41
C GLU A 233 5.02 -23.01 5.60
N LEU A 234 5.65 -22.42 4.57
CA LEU A 234 6.07 -21.02 4.63
C LEU A 234 4.88 -20.06 4.72
N ARG A 235 3.79 -20.36 4.00
CA ARG A 235 2.51 -19.61 4.12
C ARG A 235 1.92 -19.71 5.51
N ALA A 236 1.95 -20.88 6.12
CA ALA A 236 1.52 -21.09 7.49
C ALA A 236 2.39 -20.30 8.47
N ASN A 237 3.73 -20.31 8.28
CA ASN A 237 4.66 -19.51 9.10
C ASN A 237 4.37 -18.00 9.01
N ILE A 238 4.17 -17.45 7.79
CA ILE A 238 3.81 -16.03 7.60
C ILE A 238 2.60 -15.64 8.45
N LYS A 239 1.55 -16.46 8.43
CA LYS A 239 0.32 -16.23 9.20
C LYS A 239 0.56 -16.36 10.70
N ALA A 240 1.22 -17.45 11.12
CA ALA A 240 1.46 -17.75 12.53
C ALA A 240 2.36 -16.69 13.19
N ARG A 241 3.47 -16.34 12.54
CA ARG A 241 4.41 -15.33 13.07
C ARG A 241 3.77 -13.94 13.07
N GLY A 242 2.99 -13.60 12.02
CA GLY A 242 2.24 -12.35 12.00
C GLY A 242 1.28 -12.22 13.19
N GLN A 243 0.50 -13.26 13.48
CA GLN A 243 -0.39 -13.28 14.64
C GLN A 243 0.39 -13.19 15.96
N GLU A 244 1.49 -13.93 16.08
CA GLU A 244 2.34 -13.89 17.27
C GLU A 244 2.91 -12.49 17.54
N PHE A 245 3.33 -11.77 16.50
CA PHE A 245 3.77 -10.38 16.64
C PHE A 245 2.64 -9.48 17.17
N LEU A 246 1.45 -9.59 16.61
CA LEU A 246 0.30 -8.79 17.05
C LEU A 246 -0.06 -9.08 18.51
N ASP A 247 -0.09 -10.35 18.91
CA ASP A 247 -0.40 -10.77 20.27
C ASP A 247 0.65 -10.24 21.27
N LYS A 248 1.94 -10.38 20.94
CA LYS A 248 3.03 -9.90 21.77
C LYS A 248 3.11 -8.37 21.86
N LEU A 249 2.89 -7.65 20.75
CA LEU A 249 2.81 -6.19 20.76
C LEU A 249 1.60 -5.66 21.54
N ASN A 250 0.44 -6.31 21.44
CA ASN A 250 -0.73 -5.95 22.24
C ASN A 250 -0.51 -6.25 23.73
N ARG A 251 0.18 -7.35 24.07
CA ARG A 251 0.58 -7.60 25.45
C ARG A 251 1.51 -6.50 25.95
N LEU A 252 2.53 -6.15 25.16
CA LEU A 252 3.46 -5.05 25.50
C LEU A 252 2.74 -3.71 25.68
N LYS A 253 1.75 -3.42 24.84
CA LYS A 253 0.89 -2.23 24.98
C LYS A 253 0.15 -2.21 26.33
N ASN A 254 -0.33 -3.36 26.80
CA ASN A 254 -1.02 -3.47 28.09
C ASN A 254 -0.05 -3.39 29.28
N GLU A 255 1.16 -3.96 29.15
CA GLU A 255 2.20 -3.91 30.17
C GLU A 255 2.83 -2.52 30.34
N LEU A 256 2.85 -1.73 29.25
CA LEU A 256 3.43 -0.38 29.21
C LEU A 256 2.32 0.64 28.78
N PRO A 257 1.34 0.90 29.64
CA PRO A 257 0.20 1.74 29.29
C PRO A 257 0.64 3.16 28.92
N GLY A 258 0.05 3.72 27.86
CA GLY A 258 0.32 5.07 27.40
C GLY A 258 1.58 5.23 26.53
N LEU A 259 2.32 4.14 26.22
CA LEU A 259 3.49 4.21 25.36
C LEU A 259 3.21 3.74 23.92
N ILE A 260 2.24 2.85 23.73
CA ILE A 260 1.77 2.38 22.42
C ILE A 260 0.31 2.80 22.25
N THR A 261 -0.03 3.48 21.18
CA THR A 261 -1.40 3.93 20.90
C THR A 261 -2.18 2.89 20.08
N LYS A 262 -1.52 2.29 19.08
CA LYS A 262 -2.17 1.34 18.17
C LYS A 262 -1.22 0.21 17.78
N VAL A 263 -1.77 -1.01 17.65
CA VAL A 263 -1.10 -2.16 17.04
C VAL A 263 -2.04 -2.71 15.98
N GLN A 264 -1.53 -2.92 14.77
CA GLN A 264 -2.30 -3.50 13.67
C GLN A 264 -1.39 -4.21 12.67
N GLY A 265 -1.96 -5.12 11.88
CA GLY A 265 -1.22 -5.82 10.85
C GLY A 265 -1.95 -7.01 10.26
N THR A 266 -1.39 -7.55 9.19
CA THR A 266 -1.84 -8.77 8.53
C THR A 266 -0.61 -9.54 8.06
N GLY A 267 -0.45 -10.77 8.55
CA GLY A 267 0.77 -11.55 8.30
C GLY A 267 2.01 -10.78 8.74
N LEU A 268 3.03 -10.76 7.89
CA LEU A 268 4.30 -10.09 8.16
C LEU A 268 4.38 -8.65 7.59
N LEU A 269 3.25 -7.95 7.57
CA LEU A 269 3.15 -6.50 7.36
C LEU A 269 2.33 -5.92 8.51
N PHE A 270 3.00 -5.39 9.52
CA PHE A 270 2.37 -4.90 10.75
C PHE A 270 3.07 -3.66 11.29
N SER A 271 2.42 -2.98 12.23
CA SER A 271 2.93 -1.77 12.84
C SER A 271 2.53 -1.62 14.30
N CYS A 272 3.34 -0.82 14.98
CA CYS A 272 3.16 -0.40 16.36
C CYS A 272 3.27 1.13 16.39
N GLU A 273 2.15 1.84 16.59
CA GLU A 273 2.13 3.28 16.70
C GLU A 273 2.51 3.70 18.12
N LEU A 274 3.50 4.58 18.22
CA LEU A 274 4.01 5.08 19.47
C LEU A 274 3.31 6.38 19.88
N ALA A 275 3.21 6.58 21.18
CA ALA A 275 2.66 7.80 21.75
C ALA A 275 3.55 9.04 21.42
N PRO A 276 3.00 10.26 21.48
CA PRO A 276 3.68 11.49 21.03
C PRO A 276 5.01 11.80 21.71
N GLN A 277 5.26 11.26 22.90
CA GLN A 277 6.55 11.39 23.61
C GLN A 277 7.70 10.62 22.93
N PHE A 278 7.43 9.87 21.88
CA PHE A 278 8.43 9.22 21.02
C PHE A 278 8.46 9.88 19.65
N LYS A 279 9.59 9.74 18.97
CA LYS A 279 9.78 10.13 17.58
C LYS A 279 10.27 8.91 16.82
N CYS A 280 9.43 8.35 15.94
CA CYS A 280 9.80 7.13 15.21
C CYS A 280 10.89 7.34 14.16
N TYR A 281 10.98 8.52 13.53
CA TYR A 281 11.84 8.76 12.37
C TYR A 281 12.76 9.98 12.51
N GLY A 282 13.92 9.92 11.84
CA GLY A 282 14.95 10.98 11.78
C GLY A 282 15.98 10.89 12.88
N ALA A 283 16.86 11.89 12.98
CA ALA A 283 17.93 11.89 13.97
C ALA A 283 17.39 11.81 15.40
N GLY A 284 18.00 10.96 16.22
CA GLY A 284 17.59 10.70 17.60
C GLY A 284 16.24 10.00 17.71
N SER A 285 15.84 9.22 16.70
CA SER A 285 14.55 8.51 16.68
C SER A 285 14.62 7.13 17.32
N THR A 286 13.43 6.57 17.59
CA THR A 286 13.28 5.19 18.04
C THR A 286 13.79 4.18 16.99
N GLU A 287 13.57 4.44 15.68
CA GLU A 287 14.07 3.63 14.58
C GLU A 287 15.61 3.58 14.57
N GLU A 288 16.27 4.72 14.71
CA GLU A 288 17.73 4.82 14.76
C GLU A 288 18.30 4.08 15.99
N TRP A 289 17.70 4.30 17.15
CA TRP A 289 18.10 3.66 18.41
C TRP A 289 18.01 2.13 18.35
N MET A 290 16.94 1.58 17.75
CA MET A 290 16.75 0.14 17.55
C MET A 290 17.77 -0.43 16.55
N ARG A 291 18.02 0.29 15.46
CA ARG A 291 18.98 -0.11 14.41
C ARG A 291 20.41 -0.21 14.96
N GLU A 292 20.82 0.74 15.79
CA GLU A 292 22.13 0.70 16.48
C GLU A 292 22.30 -0.52 17.40
N ARG A 293 21.17 -1.15 17.79
CA ARG A 293 21.14 -2.36 18.65
C ARG A 293 20.81 -3.63 17.88
N GLY A 294 20.95 -3.60 16.56
CA GLY A 294 20.83 -4.77 15.70
C GLY A 294 19.39 -5.10 15.27
N VAL A 295 18.39 -4.27 15.62
CA VAL A 295 17.00 -4.48 15.21
C VAL A 295 16.64 -3.48 14.11
N GLY A 296 16.67 -3.94 12.85
CA GLY A 296 16.25 -3.17 11.70
C GLY A 296 14.73 -3.00 11.67
N VAL A 297 14.26 -1.77 11.81
CA VAL A 297 12.85 -1.38 11.71
C VAL A 297 12.74 -0.11 10.86
N ILE A 298 11.60 0.12 10.24
CA ILE A 298 11.31 1.32 9.48
C ILE A 298 10.07 2.02 10.04
N HIS A 299 9.90 3.28 9.68
CA HIS A 299 8.74 4.07 10.10
C HIS A 299 7.59 4.00 9.09
N GLY A 300 6.41 4.46 9.51
CA GLY A 300 5.23 4.69 8.69
C GLY A 300 4.13 5.39 9.49
N GLY A 301 3.02 5.71 8.83
CA GLY A 301 1.90 6.40 9.46
C GLY A 301 2.30 7.70 10.14
N THR A 302 1.54 8.08 11.16
CA THR A 302 1.80 9.31 11.91
C THR A 302 3.07 9.20 12.78
N ASN A 303 3.22 8.09 13.50
CA ASN A 303 4.36 7.84 14.40
C ASN A 303 4.50 6.34 14.68
N SER A 304 4.57 5.50 13.65
CA SER A 304 4.59 4.05 13.80
C SER A 304 5.94 3.45 13.45
N LEU A 305 6.37 2.49 14.24
CA LEU A 305 7.34 1.48 13.82
C LEU A 305 6.63 0.49 12.91
N ARG A 306 7.15 0.28 11.70
CA ARG A 306 6.62 -0.65 10.69
C ARG A 306 7.57 -1.82 10.53
N PHE A 307 7.03 -3.02 10.52
CA PHE A 307 7.79 -4.25 10.46
C PHE A 307 7.45 -5.05 9.22
N THR A 308 8.49 -5.53 8.57
CA THR A 308 8.42 -6.37 7.35
C THR A 308 9.52 -7.43 7.40
N PRO A 309 9.52 -8.33 8.40
CA PRO A 309 10.57 -9.34 8.57
C PRO A 309 10.59 -10.34 7.41
N HIS A 310 11.62 -11.15 7.32
CA HIS A 310 11.69 -12.24 6.34
C HIS A 310 10.65 -13.33 6.63
N PHE A 311 10.26 -14.09 5.61
CA PHE A 311 9.13 -15.01 5.71
C PHE A 311 9.40 -16.25 6.57
N GLY A 312 10.66 -16.64 6.72
CA GLY A 312 11.09 -17.75 7.56
C GLY A 312 11.41 -17.35 9.00
N ILE A 313 11.01 -16.14 9.44
CA ILE A 313 11.26 -15.68 10.81
C ILE A 313 10.77 -16.70 11.85
N THR A 314 11.58 -16.96 12.88
CA THR A 314 11.31 -17.91 13.96
C THR A 314 10.64 -17.23 15.15
N GLY A 315 10.09 -18.03 16.09
CA GLY A 315 9.55 -17.50 17.35
C GLY A 315 10.59 -16.81 18.23
N GLU A 316 11.82 -17.32 18.24
CA GLU A 316 12.94 -16.71 18.97
C GLU A 316 13.29 -15.33 18.41
N GLU A 317 13.33 -15.20 17.08
CA GLU A 317 13.56 -13.91 16.42
C GLU A 317 12.40 -12.93 16.66
N VAL A 318 11.15 -13.43 16.73
CA VAL A 318 10.01 -12.60 17.15
C VAL A 318 10.24 -12.05 18.56
N ASP A 319 10.69 -12.89 19.51
CA ASP A 319 10.97 -12.46 20.87
C ASP A 319 12.08 -11.41 20.94
N LEU A 320 13.14 -11.57 20.16
CA LEU A 320 14.21 -10.57 20.06
C LEU A 320 13.68 -9.21 19.57
N VAL A 321 12.81 -9.19 18.54
CA VAL A 321 12.22 -7.95 18.03
C VAL A 321 11.32 -7.31 19.08
N ILE A 322 10.50 -8.09 19.78
CA ILE A 322 9.59 -7.59 20.84
C ILE A 322 10.40 -7.02 22.01
N ASP A 323 11.47 -7.69 22.43
CA ASP A 323 12.36 -7.16 23.46
C ASP A 323 13.03 -5.86 22.98
N GLY A 324 13.49 -5.79 21.73
CA GLY A 324 14.03 -4.56 21.14
C GLY A 324 13.03 -3.39 21.22
N VAL A 325 11.74 -3.63 20.92
CA VAL A 325 10.68 -2.60 21.07
C VAL A 325 10.52 -2.24 22.55
N ARG A 326 10.47 -3.21 23.47
CA ARG A 326 10.38 -2.98 24.91
C ARG A 326 11.52 -2.10 25.42
N GLN A 327 12.75 -2.43 25.06
CA GLN A 327 13.95 -1.67 25.47
C GLN A 327 13.91 -0.25 24.90
N ALA A 328 13.48 -0.08 23.65
CA ALA A 328 13.32 1.23 23.04
C ALA A 328 12.27 2.09 23.77
N LEU A 329 11.16 1.49 24.19
CA LEU A 329 10.12 2.18 24.96
C LEU A 329 10.54 2.54 26.38
N LEU A 330 11.39 1.75 27.02
CA LEU A 330 11.86 2.00 28.38
C LEU A 330 13.08 2.94 28.43
N HIS A 331 14.02 2.76 27.51
CA HIS A 331 15.36 3.36 27.58
C HIS A 331 15.73 4.19 26.34
N GLY A 332 14.92 4.16 25.29
CA GLY A 332 15.15 4.89 24.05
C GLY A 332 14.89 6.40 24.16
N PRO A 333 15.21 7.14 23.10
CA PRO A 333 15.09 8.60 23.10
C PRO A 333 13.64 9.05 23.23
N ARG A 334 13.44 10.18 23.87
CA ARG A 334 12.16 10.88 23.97
C ARG A 334 12.11 12.09 23.05
N ASN A 335 10.92 12.46 22.63
CA ASN A 335 10.67 13.64 21.81
C ASN A 335 10.60 14.89 22.70
N SER A 336 11.70 15.60 22.79
CA SER A 336 11.82 16.83 23.62
C SER A 336 10.79 17.92 23.27
N ALA A 337 10.33 17.97 22.01
CA ALA A 337 9.28 18.90 21.58
C ALA A 337 7.88 18.56 22.14
N ALA A 338 7.65 17.34 22.61
CA ALA A 338 6.41 16.94 23.26
C ALA A 338 6.43 17.21 24.77
N GLU A 339 7.60 17.23 25.39
CA GLU A 339 7.77 17.55 26.82
C GLU A 339 7.49 19.04 27.11
N SER A 340 7.89 19.94 26.20
CA SER A 340 7.64 21.39 26.36
C SER A 340 6.15 21.75 26.30
N LYS A 341 5.36 21.07 25.46
CA LYS A 341 3.90 21.31 25.37
C LYS A 341 3.11 20.80 26.58
N ASN A 342 3.58 19.72 27.21
CA ASN A 342 2.94 19.20 28.42
C ASN A 342 3.25 20.08 29.65
N THR A 343 4.41 20.72 29.69
CA THR A 343 4.79 21.64 30.79
C THR A 343 4.00 22.94 30.70
N GLU A 344 3.71 23.44 29.50
CA GLU A 344 2.86 24.63 29.30
C GLU A 344 1.37 24.37 29.59
N ALA A 345 0.88 23.14 29.29
CA ALA A 345 -0.52 22.76 29.57
C ALA A 345 -0.81 22.47 31.06
N VAL A 346 0.21 22.19 31.87
CA VAL A 346 0.11 22.00 33.33
C VAL A 346 0.31 23.31 34.09
N ALA A 347 0.88 24.34 33.43
CA ALA A 347 1.13 25.65 33.99
C ALA A 347 0.05 26.72 33.66
N ALA A 348 -0.98 26.33 32.86
CA ALA A 348 -2.16 27.12 32.51
C ALA A 348 -3.42 26.54 33.15
#